data_92853b9776f754913c282ba6b42ed2ce
#
_entry.id   92853b9776f754913c282ba6b42ed2ce
#
_cell.length_a   1.000
_cell.length_b   1.000
_cell.length_c   1.000
_cell.angle_alpha   90.00
_cell.angle_beta   90.00
_cell.angle_gamma   90.00
#
_symmetry.space_group_name_H-M   'P 1'
#
loop_
_entity.id
_entity.type
_entity.pdbx_description
1 polymer ?
#
loop_
_entity_poly.entity_id
_entity_poly.type
_entity_poly.pdbx_seq_one_letter_code
_entity_poly.pdbx_strand_id
1 'polypeptide(L)'
;MYDVTVIGPSVIDILAAPFDPEALAKGKRDVDQIRMSFGGDALNESVVLSRMGKKVQLISKIGADEAGRSIRKHLEKEKVSTKHVIVEQGLNTSVNIALVDADGGRKFLTDPHSSQRKLGLEDVLPMLDETAPIVSFASIFISPCFSIEKTEQVFSRIKAAGKTLVSDVTRPKNGETFDDLKFLFPYMDFFVPNDEEIFLLTGEKDPYKNVQMLVDAGVKTAVVKIGKDGCLIGTRDGILHVPAVAGVRCVDTTGAGDSFAAGLIAGLAEGRSIVDCARLGCAAASCSIEQVGATDGVRSLEQVMERYARL
;
A
#
# COMPACT_ATOMS: atom_id res chain seq x y z
N MET A 1 19.92 6.87 10.72
CA MET A 1 19.42 5.54 10.44
C MET A 1 17.94 5.67 10.17
N TYR A 2 17.37 4.95 9.20
CA TYR A 2 15.94 4.93 8.91
C TYR A 2 15.23 3.88 9.77
N ASP A 3 13.97 4.12 10.08
CA ASP A 3 13.13 3.19 10.84
C ASP A 3 12.47 2.17 9.90
N VAL A 4 12.06 2.64 8.70
CA VAL A 4 11.33 1.85 7.71
C VAL A 4 11.87 2.11 6.31
N THR A 5 11.97 1.04 5.51
CA THR A 5 12.14 1.12 4.05
C THR A 5 10.86 0.62 3.41
N VAL A 6 10.30 1.40 2.49
CA VAL A 6 9.16 0.98 1.69
C VAL A 6 9.60 0.74 0.25
N ILE A 7 9.16 -0.36 -0.35
CA ILE A 7 9.50 -0.76 -1.72
C ILE A 7 8.22 -0.85 -2.53
N GLY A 8 8.13 -0.13 -3.65
CA GLY A 8 6.98 -0.21 -4.53
C GLY A 8 6.72 1.04 -5.37
N PRO A 9 5.49 1.19 -5.91
CA PRO A 9 5.16 2.23 -6.87
C PRO A 9 5.03 3.63 -6.27
N SER A 10 5.34 4.61 -7.11
CA SER A 10 5.01 6.03 -6.93
C SER A 10 4.36 6.53 -8.20
N VAL A 11 3.18 7.12 -8.10
CA VAL A 11 2.37 7.55 -9.24
C VAL A 11 1.76 8.93 -9.01
N ILE A 12 1.27 9.53 -10.08
CA ILE A 12 0.32 10.65 -10.02
C ILE A 12 -1.05 10.12 -10.42
N ASP A 13 -2.07 10.47 -9.65
CA ASP A 13 -3.46 10.18 -9.98
C ASP A 13 -4.17 11.48 -10.37
N ILE A 14 -4.78 11.50 -11.55
CA ILE A 14 -5.66 12.57 -12.02
C ILE A 14 -7.09 12.08 -11.87
N LEU A 15 -7.83 12.69 -10.96
CA LEU A 15 -9.23 12.38 -10.71
C LEU A 15 -10.10 13.35 -11.50
N ALA A 16 -11.07 12.83 -12.27
CA ALA A 16 -12.12 13.59 -12.92
C ALA A 16 -13.49 13.11 -12.41
N ALA A 17 -14.29 14.02 -11.86
CA ALA A 17 -15.58 13.73 -11.24
C ALA A 17 -16.59 14.88 -11.40
N PRO A 18 -17.91 14.60 -11.52
CA PRO A 18 -18.46 13.30 -11.88
C PRO A 18 -18.21 12.99 -13.37
N PHE A 19 -17.96 11.74 -13.68
CA PHE A 19 -17.75 11.26 -15.04
C PHE A 19 -18.97 10.49 -15.55
N ASP A 20 -19.46 10.88 -16.74
CA ASP A 20 -20.57 10.21 -17.43
C ASP A 20 -20.05 9.62 -18.75
N PRO A 21 -19.98 8.26 -18.89
CA PRO A 21 -19.48 7.64 -20.11
C PRO A 21 -20.30 7.98 -21.36
N GLU A 22 -21.62 8.13 -21.24
CA GLU A 22 -22.50 8.46 -22.37
C GLU A 22 -22.25 9.89 -22.87
N ALA A 23 -21.92 10.77 -21.96
CA ALA A 23 -21.62 12.13 -22.30
C ALA A 23 -20.27 12.31 -23.00
N LEU A 24 -19.28 11.46 -22.65
CA LEU A 24 -17.98 11.48 -23.36
C LEU A 24 -18.15 11.12 -24.83
N ALA A 25 -19.06 10.20 -25.16
CA ALA A 25 -19.36 9.81 -26.54
C ALA A 25 -19.90 10.97 -27.41
N LYS A 26 -20.42 12.04 -26.79
CA LYS A 26 -20.96 13.23 -27.46
C LYS A 26 -19.93 14.35 -27.63
N GLY A 27 -18.64 14.10 -27.36
CA GLY A 27 -17.56 15.07 -27.45
C GLY A 27 -17.18 15.75 -26.12
N LYS A 28 -16.95 17.06 -26.14
CA LYS A 28 -16.55 17.80 -24.94
C LYS A 28 -17.64 17.80 -23.88
N ARG A 29 -17.27 17.55 -22.62
CA ARG A 29 -18.12 17.75 -21.44
C ARG A 29 -17.34 18.37 -20.30
N ASP A 30 -18.01 19.23 -19.56
CA ASP A 30 -17.49 19.79 -18.33
C ASP A 30 -17.73 18.77 -17.18
N VAL A 31 -16.76 18.67 -16.28
CA VAL A 31 -16.82 17.94 -15.01
C VAL A 31 -16.67 18.93 -13.88
N ASP A 32 -17.21 18.63 -12.70
CA ASP A 32 -17.16 19.57 -11.58
C ASP A 32 -15.75 19.71 -11.02
N GLN A 33 -14.95 18.64 -11.11
CA GLN A 33 -13.62 18.63 -10.55
C GLN A 33 -12.64 17.83 -11.42
N ILE A 34 -11.47 18.44 -11.68
CA ILE A 34 -10.26 17.74 -12.09
C ILE A 34 -9.19 18.01 -11.03
N ARG A 35 -8.72 16.98 -10.37
CA ARG A 35 -7.73 17.09 -9.30
C ARG A 35 -6.55 16.18 -9.57
N MET A 36 -5.33 16.67 -9.35
CA MET A 36 -4.12 15.89 -9.33
C MET A 36 -3.76 15.57 -7.88
N SER A 37 -3.42 14.32 -7.61
CA SER A 37 -2.91 13.84 -6.32
C SER A 37 -1.72 12.91 -6.53
N PHE A 38 -0.94 12.72 -5.47
CA PHE A 38 0.12 11.72 -5.45
C PHE A 38 -0.46 10.41 -4.93
N GLY A 39 0.01 9.29 -5.48
CA GLY A 39 -0.51 7.97 -5.19
C GLY A 39 0.56 6.89 -5.41
N GLY A 40 0.09 5.64 -5.39
CA GLY A 40 0.92 4.44 -5.38
C GLY A 40 1.18 3.98 -3.95
N ASP A 41 0.94 2.71 -3.70
CA ASP A 41 0.88 2.13 -2.34
C ASP A 41 2.14 2.45 -1.54
N ALA A 42 3.33 2.32 -2.14
CA ALA A 42 4.59 2.62 -1.45
C ALA A 42 4.79 4.12 -1.14
N LEU A 43 4.37 5.01 -2.05
CA LEU A 43 4.41 6.45 -1.79
C LEU A 43 3.45 6.79 -0.65
N ASN A 44 2.23 6.26 -0.70
CA ASN A 44 1.20 6.51 0.31
C ASN A 44 1.64 6.04 1.69
N GLU A 45 2.12 4.78 1.82
CA GLU A 45 2.69 4.26 3.07
C GLU A 45 3.82 5.15 3.59
N SER A 46 4.76 5.54 2.70
CA SER A 46 5.92 6.35 3.07
C SER A 46 5.52 7.71 3.63
N VAL A 47 4.55 8.38 2.99
CA VAL A 47 4.05 9.69 3.42
C VAL A 47 3.33 9.58 4.77
N VAL A 48 2.45 8.59 4.92
CA VAL A 48 1.72 8.38 6.18
C VAL A 48 2.68 8.04 7.32
N LEU A 49 3.64 7.14 7.11
CA LEU A 49 4.68 6.80 8.09
C LEU A 49 5.49 8.04 8.50
N SER A 50 5.88 8.88 7.54
CA SER A 50 6.62 10.10 7.83
C SER A 50 5.80 11.09 8.65
N ARG A 51 4.51 11.28 8.33
CA ARG A 51 3.58 12.12 9.11
C ARG A 51 3.33 11.56 10.52
N MET A 52 3.48 10.23 10.69
CA MET A 52 3.48 9.56 12.00
C MET A 52 4.85 9.59 12.69
N GLY A 53 5.79 10.40 12.23
CA GLY A 53 7.07 10.68 12.87
C GLY A 53 8.16 9.63 12.61
N LYS A 54 7.99 8.70 11.66
CA LYS A 54 9.02 7.71 11.31
C LYS A 54 9.99 8.28 10.28
N LYS A 55 11.27 7.85 10.36
CA LYS A 55 12.29 8.14 9.36
C LYS A 55 12.20 7.10 8.24
N VAL A 56 11.68 7.53 7.09
CA VAL A 56 11.34 6.63 5.99
C VAL A 56 12.27 6.85 4.80
N GLN A 57 12.70 5.76 4.17
CA GLN A 57 13.27 5.77 2.83
C GLN A 57 12.39 4.97 1.88
N LEU A 58 12.29 5.44 0.66
CA LEU A 58 11.50 4.82 -0.40
C LEU A 58 12.41 4.26 -1.48
N ILE A 59 12.21 3.00 -1.86
CA ILE A 59 12.76 2.38 -3.07
C ILE A 59 11.64 2.35 -4.11
N SER A 60 11.77 3.15 -5.14
CA SER A 60 10.76 3.29 -6.22
C SER A 60 11.44 3.67 -7.52
N LYS A 61 10.70 3.63 -8.62
CA LYS A 61 11.19 4.04 -9.95
C LYS A 61 10.25 5.08 -10.56
N ILE A 62 10.84 6.14 -11.09
CA ILE A 62 10.14 7.24 -11.81
C ILE A 62 10.90 7.57 -13.09
N GLY A 63 10.25 8.25 -14.00
CA GLY A 63 10.89 8.81 -15.20
C GLY A 63 11.60 10.14 -14.92
N ALA A 64 12.47 10.53 -15.85
CA ALA A 64 13.15 11.83 -15.84
C ALA A 64 12.26 12.96 -16.43
N ASP A 65 10.96 12.93 -16.19
CA ASP A 65 9.95 13.84 -16.67
C ASP A 65 9.40 14.78 -15.59
N GLU A 66 8.41 15.62 -15.93
CA GLU A 66 7.82 16.58 -14.99
C GLU A 66 7.02 15.87 -13.88
N ALA A 67 6.35 14.77 -14.20
CA ALA A 67 5.63 13.97 -13.23
C ALA A 67 6.58 13.36 -12.18
N GLY A 68 7.72 12.82 -12.62
CA GLY A 68 8.77 12.30 -11.73
C GLY A 68 9.38 13.38 -10.85
N ARG A 69 9.66 14.58 -11.41
CA ARG A 69 10.12 15.73 -10.62
C ARG A 69 9.11 16.15 -9.55
N SER A 70 7.82 16.14 -9.91
CA SER A 70 6.73 16.47 -8.98
C SER A 70 6.61 15.47 -7.85
N ILE A 71 6.69 14.15 -8.14
CA ILE A 71 6.71 13.09 -7.12
C ILE A 71 7.90 13.30 -6.17
N ARG A 72 9.10 13.49 -6.70
CA ARG A 72 10.30 13.67 -5.89
C ARG A 72 10.19 14.88 -4.96
N LYS A 73 9.73 16.02 -5.50
CA LYS A 73 9.51 17.23 -4.71
C LYS A 73 8.46 17.02 -3.61
N HIS A 74 7.40 16.25 -3.88
CA HIS A 74 6.42 15.89 -2.88
C HIS A 74 7.02 15.05 -1.76
N LEU A 75 7.76 13.99 -2.09
CA LEU A 75 8.44 13.14 -1.11
C LEU A 75 9.41 13.93 -0.22
N GLU A 76 10.19 14.85 -0.80
CA GLU A 76 11.11 15.72 -0.07
C GLU A 76 10.36 16.65 0.90
N LYS A 77 9.23 17.23 0.47
CA LYS A 77 8.35 18.04 1.32
C LYS A 77 7.78 17.21 2.48
N GLU A 78 7.42 15.98 2.23
CA GLU A 78 6.91 15.03 3.24
C GLU A 78 8.05 14.37 4.05
N LYS A 79 9.31 14.80 3.89
CA LYS A 79 10.50 14.31 4.60
C LYS A 79 10.78 12.80 4.41
N VAL A 80 10.32 12.23 3.30
CA VAL A 80 10.67 10.88 2.87
C VAL A 80 11.99 10.94 2.11
N SER A 81 12.94 10.06 2.44
CA SER A 81 14.21 9.99 1.73
C SER A 81 14.03 9.49 0.30
N THR A 82 14.51 10.28 -0.66
CA THR A 82 14.50 9.96 -2.09
C THR A 82 15.84 9.39 -2.59
N LYS A 83 16.74 9.01 -1.69
CA LYS A 83 18.09 8.48 -2.03
C LYS A 83 18.01 7.28 -2.97
N HIS A 84 17.02 6.41 -2.77
CA HIS A 84 16.80 5.18 -3.51
C HIS A 84 15.62 5.27 -4.50
N VAL A 85 15.15 6.48 -4.80
CA VAL A 85 14.19 6.71 -5.89
C VAL A 85 14.99 6.80 -7.20
N ILE A 86 14.83 5.77 -8.03
CA ILE A 86 15.52 5.64 -9.32
C ILE A 86 14.86 6.56 -10.33
N VAL A 87 15.65 7.39 -11.02
CA VAL A 87 15.20 8.27 -12.11
C VAL A 87 15.74 7.73 -13.42
N GLU A 88 14.86 7.18 -14.26
CA GLU A 88 15.25 6.55 -15.53
C GLU A 88 14.97 7.48 -16.72
N GLN A 89 16.00 7.69 -17.58
CA GLN A 89 15.87 8.49 -18.79
C GLN A 89 15.03 7.74 -19.84
N GLY A 90 14.14 8.46 -20.52
CA GLY A 90 13.27 7.87 -21.55
C GLY A 90 12.10 7.04 -21.03
N LEU A 91 11.97 6.87 -19.71
CA LEU A 91 10.82 6.25 -19.07
C LEU A 91 9.78 7.32 -18.71
N ASN A 92 8.52 7.05 -18.98
CA ASN A 92 7.42 7.88 -18.49
C ASN A 92 7.10 7.53 -17.03
N THR A 93 7.01 8.55 -16.19
CA THR A 93 6.45 8.37 -14.84
C THR A 93 4.97 7.99 -14.91
N SER A 94 4.54 7.08 -14.06
CA SER A 94 3.16 6.63 -14.06
C SER A 94 2.18 7.74 -13.68
N VAL A 95 1.25 8.00 -14.59
CA VAL A 95 0.10 8.87 -14.37
C VAL A 95 -1.15 8.05 -14.63
N ASN A 96 -1.98 7.85 -13.62
CA ASN A 96 -3.28 7.21 -13.76
C ASN A 96 -4.35 8.27 -13.91
N ILE A 97 -5.41 7.97 -14.66
CA ILE A 97 -6.61 8.80 -14.71
C ILE A 97 -7.73 8.02 -14.05
N ALA A 98 -8.24 8.52 -12.94
CA ALA A 98 -9.38 7.98 -12.21
C ALA A 98 -10.65 8.73 -12.65
N LEU A 99 -11.52 8.04 -13.34
CA LEU A 99 -12.84 8.52 -13.76
C LEU A 99 -13.84 8.08 -12.71
N VAL A 100 -14.46 9.01 -12.00
CA VAL A 100 -15.39 8.74 -10.90
C VAL A 100 -16.80 9.07 -11.34
N ASP A 101 -17.70 8.11 -11.36
CA ASP A 101 -19.09 8.32 -11.71
C ASP A 101 -19.90 8.99 -10.58
N ALA A 102 -21.16 9.33 -10.86
CA ALA A 102 -22.03 10.01 -9.89
C ALA A 102 -22.34 9.17 -8.64
N ASP A 103 -22.22 7.85 -8.74
CA ASP A 103 -22.46 6.90 -7.65
C ASP A 103 -21.17 6.57 -6.87
N GLY A 104 -20.04 7.17 -7.25
CA GLY A 104 -18.73 6.98 -6.64
C GLY A 104 -17.95 5.80 -7.21
N GLY A 105 -18.47 5.10 -8.22
CA GLY A 105 -17.77 4.06 -8.95
C GLY A 105 -16.54 4.60 -9.68
N ARG A 106 -15.45 3.83 -9.72
CA ARG A 106 -14.18 4.27 -10.30
C ARG A 106 -13.74 3.39 -11.45
N LYS A 107 -13.26 4.06 -12.52
CA LYS A 107 -12.59 3.41 -13.64
C LYS A 107 -11.22 4.04 -13.81
N PHE A 108 -10.19 3.22 -14.01
CA PHE A 108 -8.82 3.71 -14.16
C PHE A 108 -8.33 3.50 -15.58
N LEU A 109 -7.66 4.52 -16.10
CA LEU A 109 -6.81 4.44 -17.27
C LEU A 109 -5.36 4.51 -16.80
N THR A 110 -4.58 3.49 -17.14
CA THR A 110 -3.17 3.36 -16.72
C THR A 110 -2.31 3.01 -17.93
N ASP A 111 -1.17 3.67 -18.08
CA ASP A 111 -0.18 3.29 -19.09
C ASP A 111 0.58 2.04 -18.63
N PRO A 112 0.46 0.88 -19.35
CA PRO A 112 1.14 -0.36 -18.98
C PRO A 112 2.65 -0.31 -19.16
N HIS A 113 3.18 0.72 -19.82
CA HIS A 113 4.61 0.87 -20.09
C HIS A 113 5.31 1.87 -19.14
N SER A 114 4.57 2.50 -18.26
CA SER A 114 5.07 3.51 -17.33
C SER A 114 5.80 2.93 -16.11
N SER A 115 6.40 3.81 -15.32
CA SER A 115 7.36 3.49 -14.25
C SER A 115 6.87 2.50 -13.19
N GLN A 116 5.58 2.51 -12.80
CA GLN A 116 5.05 1.56 -11.82
C GLN A 116 5.14 0.08 -12.27
N ARG A 117 5.30 -0.16 -13.58
CA ARG A 117 5.44 -1.48 -14.19
C ARG A 117 6.89 -1.87 -14.48
N LYS A 118 7.86 -1.02 -14.10
CA LYS A 118 9.27 -1.14 -14.48
C LYS A 118 10.24 -1.28 -13.29
N LEU A 119 9.77 -1.11 -12.07
CA LEU A 119 10.59 -1.46 -10.90
C LEU A 119 10.80 -2.97 -10.87
N GLY A 120 12.04 -3.41 -10.84
CA GLY A 120 12.40 -4.82 -10.93
C GLY A 120 13.48 -5.25 -9.93
N LEU A 121 13.85 -6.52 -10.01
CA LEU A 121 14.85 -7.15 -9.15
C LEU A 121 16.19 -6.42 -9.20
N GLU A 122 16.63 -6.06 -10.40
CA GLU A 122 17.91 -5.41 -10.68
C GLU A 122 18.01 -4.01 -10.03
N ASP A 123 16.85 -3.38 -9.85
CA ASP A 123 16.74 -2.08 -9.19
C ASP A 123 16.82 -2.20 -7.67
N VAL A 124 16.19 -3.24 -7.12
CA VAL A 124 15.98 -3.38 -5.66
C VAL A 124 17.15 -4.10 -4.99
N LEU A 125 17.68 -5.18 -5.58
CA LEU A 125 18.73 -5.99 -4.96
C LEU A 125 19.96 -5.19 -4.49
N PRO A 126 20.51 -4.26 -5.28
CA PRO A 126 21.69 -3.49 -4.85
C PRO A 126 21.45 -2.59 -3.63
N MET A 127 20.19 -2.29 -3.34
CA MET A 127 19.81 -1.36 -2.27
C MET A 127 19.45 -2.08 -0.96
N LEU A 128 19.27 -3.41 -0.97
CA LEU A 128 18.76 -4.17 0.18
C LEU A 128 19.69 -4.10 1.40
N ASP A 129 20.99 -4.01 1.21
CA ASP A 129 21.94 -3.92 2.32
C ASP A 129 21.80 -2.59 3.10
N GLU A 130 21.31 -1.52 2.45
CA GLU A 130 21.08 -0.20 3.04
C GLU A 130 19.63 -0.03 3.56
N THR A 131 18.78 -1.06 3.50
CA THR A 131 17.39 -0.95 3.99
C THR A 131 17.33 -0.91 5.53
N ALA A 132 16.27 -0.30 6.04
CA ALA A 132 15.95 -0.22 7.46
C ALA A 132 15.68 -1.61 8.08
N PRO A 133 15.60 -1.72 9.43
CA PRO A 133 15.24 -2.98 10.10
C PRO A 133 13.85 -3.52 9.73
N ILE A 134 12.90 -2.62 9.36
CA ILE A 134 11.59 -2.99 8.85
C ILE A 134 11.53 -2.62 7.37
N VAL A 135 11.17 -3.60 6.55
CA VAL A 135 10.99 -3.44 5.11
C VAL A 135 9.54 -3.75 4.76
N SER A 136 8.85 -2.78 4.16
CA SER A 136 7.53 -2.97 3.56
C SER A 136 7.68 -3.19 2.06
N PHE A 137 7.16 -4.31 1.55
CA PHE A 137 6.95 -4.54 0.13
C PHE A 137 5.47 -4.27 -0.16
N ALA A 138 5.18 -3.04 -0.58
CA ALA A 138 3.85 -2.46 -0.51
C ALA A 138 2.82 -3.09 -1.45
N SER A 139 3.26 -3.68 -2.59
CA SER A 139 2.33 -4.24 -3.58
C SER A 139 2.96 -5.38 -4.37
N ILE A 140 2.66 -6.61 -3.98
CA ILE A 140 2.89 -7.77 -4.85
C ILE A 140 1.93 -7.66 -6.06
N PHE A 141 2.39 -8.06 -7.27
CA PHE A 141 1.70 -8.03 -8.57
C PHE A 141 1.60 -6.66 -9.25
N ILE A 142 2.07 -5.57 -8.66
CA ILE A 142 1.96 -4.26 -9.33
C ILE A 142 2.94 -4.15 -10.51
N SER A 143 4.14 -4.68 -10.39
CA SER A 143 5.15 -4.68 -11.45
C SER A 143 5.35 -6.08 -12.04
N PRO A 144 5.15 -6.27 -13.36
CA PRO A 144 5.43 -7.54 -14.02
C PRO A 144 6.93 -7.88 -14.06
N CYS A 145 7.81 -6.94 -13.72
CA CYS A 145 9.24 -7.19 -13.56
C CYS A 145 9.57 -8.01 -12.31
N PHE A 146 8.62 -8.13 -11.37
CA PHE A 146 8.69 -9.02 -10.22
C PHE A 146 7.83 -10.28 -10.47
N SER A 147 8.42 -11.32 -11.08
CA SER A 147 7.82 -12.66 -11.00
C SER A 147 7.87 -13.18 -9.56
N ILE A 148 7.16 -14.27 -9.27
CA ILE A 148 7.18 -14.90 -7.93
C ILE A 148 8.61 -15.25 -7.52
N GLU A 149 9.41 -15.85 -8.42
CA GLU A 149 10.80 -16.24 -8.16
C GLU A 149 11.70 -15.01 -7.88
N LYS A 150 11.48 -13.91 -8.60
CA LYS A 150 12.23 -12.66 -8.36
C LYS A 150 11.82 -12.00 -7.05
N THR A 151 10.54 -12.06 -6.71
CA THR A 151 10.03 -11.58 -5.42
C THR A 151 10.61 -12.40 -4.27
N GLU A 152 10.70 -13.73 -4.44
CA GLU A 152 11.33 -14.62 -3.46
C GLU A 152 12.80 -14.26 -3.22
N GLN A 153 13.56 -13.94 -4.27
CA GLN A 153 14.96 -13.50 -4.11
C GLN A 153 15.08 -12.23 -3.25
N VAL A 154 14.18 -11.27 -3.41
CA VAL A 154 14.12 -10.07 -2.56
C VAL A 154 13.78 -10.45 -1.13
N PHE A 155 12.72 -11.23 -0.93
CA PHE A 155 12.24 -11.62 0.40
C PHE A 155 13.27 -12.45 1.17
N SER A 156 13.87 -13.46 0.52
CA SER A 156 14.92 -14.28 1.13
C SER A 156 16.13 -13.45 1.55
N ARG A 157 16.55 -12.46 0.73
CA ARG A 157 17.66 -11.56 1.06
C ARG A 157 17.34 -10.66 2.25
N ILE A 158 16.11 -10.10 2.32
CA ILE A 158 15.63 -9.32 3.46
C ILE A 158 15.68 -10.18 4.74
N LYS A 159 15.19 -11.41 4.67
CA LYS A 159 15.15 -12.32 5.81
C LYS A 159 16.56 -12.80 6.21
N ALA A 160 17.45 -13.09 5.27
CA ALA A 160 18.83 -13.43 5.55
C ALA A 160 19.59 -12.31 6.28
N ALA A 161 19.19 -11.05 6.06
CA ALA A 161 19.72 -9.89 6.78
C ALA A 161 19.08 -9.67 8.17
N GLY A 162 18.20 -10.59 8.64
CA GLY A 162 17.55 -10.51 9.95
C GLY A 162 16.49 -9.41 10.06
N LYS A 163 16.00 -8.89 8.93
CA LYS A 163 15.03 -7.79 8.92
C LYS A 163 13.59 -8.31 9.00
N THR A 164 12.69 -7.45 9.47
CA THR A 164 11.26 -7.70 9.48
C THR A 164 10.67 -7.36 8.12
N LEU A 165 9.94 -8.30 7.52
CA LEU A 165 9.25 -8.12 6.24
C LEU A 165 7.75 -7.98 6.46
N VAL A 166 7.21 -6.84 6.03
CA VAL A 166 5.77 -6.58 5.89
C VAL A 166 5.45 -6.61 4.40
N SER A 167 4.40 -7.30 4.00
CA SER A 167 4.00 -7.35 2.58
C SER A 167 2.52 -7.11 2.45
N ASP A 168 2.14 -6.41 1.40
CA ASP A 168 0.76 -6.30 0.92
C ASP A 168 0.68 -6.82 -0.52
N VAL A 169 -0.52 -6.97 -1.03
CA VAL A 169 -0.79 -7.49 -2.37
C VAL A 169 -1.83 -6.62 -3.05
N THR A 170 -1.77 -6.51 -4.36
CA THR A 170 -2.87 -6.00 -5.16
C THR A 170 -3.59 -7.14 -5.87
N ARG A 171 -4.68 -6.85 -6.58
CA ARG A 171 -5.41 -7.85 -7.36
C ARG A 171 -4.47 -8.59 -8.32
N PRO A 172 -4.61 -9.93 -8.46
CA PRO A 172 -3.91 -10.70 -9.48
C PRO A 172 -4.04 -10.06 -10.86
N LYS A 173 -2.98 -10.08 -11.65
CA LYS A 173 -2.94 -9.43 -12.97
C LYS A 173 -2.95 -10.45 -14.11
N ASN A 174 -2.40 -11.64 -13.89
CA ASN A 174 -2.21 -12.68 -14.89
C ASN A 174 -2.85 -14.01 -14.46
N GLY A 175 -3.81 -13.97 -13.53
CA GLY A 175 -4.48 -15.15 -13.00
C GLY A 175 -3.68 -15.87 -11.91
N GLU A 176 -2.79 -15.15 -11.24
CA GLU A 176 -2.05 -15.69 -10.09
C GLU A 176 -3.04 -16.17 -9.00
N THR A 177 -2.69 -17.27 -8.37
CA THR A 177 -3.49 -17.95 -7.35
C THR A 177 -2.80 -17.95 -5.99
N PHE A 178 -3.51 -18.40 -4.97
CA PHE A 178 -2.93 -18.63 -3.64
C PHE A 178 -1.74 -19.60 -3.69
N ASP A 179 -1.83 -20.63 -4.52
CA ASP A 179 -0.77 -21.63 -4.64
C ASP A 179 0.52 -21.06 -5.23
N ASP A 180 0.44 -20.08 -6.10
CA ASP A 180 1.60 -19.39 -6.66
C ASP A 180 2.35 -18.58 -5.58
N LEU A 181 1.64 -18.04 -4.59
CA LEU A 181 2.22 -17.28 -3.49
C LEU A 181 2.82 -18.14 -2.36
N LYS A 182 2.55 -19.45 -2.31
CA LYS A 182 2.99 -20.32 -1.22
C LYS A 182 4.50 -20.28 -0.96
N PHE A 183 5.28 -20.07 -2.00
CA PHE A 183 6.74 -19.94 -1.89
C PHE A 183 7.18 -18.66 -1.17
N LEU A 184 6.34 -17.62 -1.15
CA LEU A 184 6.64 -16.33 -0.53
C LEU A 184 6.22 -16.27 0.94
N PHE A 185 5.15 -16.96 1.32
CA PHE A 185 4.56 -16.87 2.67
C PHE A 185 5.54 -17.15 3.81
N PRO A 186 6.45 -18.13 3.75
CA PRO A 186 7.40 -18.38 4.84
C PRO A 186 8.39 -17.24 5.12
N TYR A 187 8.57 -16.32 4.18
CA TYR A 187 9.42 -15.15 4.36
C TYR A 187 8.69 -13.96 5.00
N MET A 188 7.35 -13.95 4.96
CA MET A 188 6.54 -12.82 5.45
C MET A 188 6.38 -12.88 6.97
N ASP A 189 6.95 -11.89 7.68
CA ASP A 189 6.63 -11.73 9.10
C ASP A 189 5.20 -11.22 9.27
N PHE A 190 4.76 -10.32 8.35
CA PHE A 190 3.41 -9.78 8.29
C PHE A 190 2.92 -9.76 6.85
N PHE A 191 1.73 -10.29 6.60
CA PHE A 191 1.03 -10.17 5.34
C PHE A 191 -0.31 -9.47 5.57
N VAL A 192 -0.57 -8.37 4.81
CA VAL A 192 -1.59 -7.38 5.18
C VAL A 192 -2.62 -7.15 4.05
N PRO A 193 -3.16 -8.20 3.41
CA PRO A 193 -4.16 -8.06 2.35
C PRO A 193 -5.51 -7.55 2.88
N ASN A 194 -6.39 -7.09 1.99
CA ASN A 194 -7.80 -6.94 2.32
C ASN A 194 -8.60 -8.22 1.97
N ASP A 195 -9.87 -8.27 2.41
CA ASP A 195 -10.77 -9.40 2.22
C ASP A 195 -11.07 -9.67 0.74
N GLU A 196 -11.15 -8.64 -0.10
CA GLU A 196 -11.36 -8.78 -1.54
C GLU A 196 -10.10 -9.36 -2.24
N GLU A 197 -8.93 -8.87 -1.91
CA GLU A 197 -7.66 -9.33 -2.47
C GLU A 197 -7.40 -10.80 -2.14
N ILE A 198 -7.62 -11.19 -0.88
CA ILE A 198 -7.42 -12.57 -0.48
C ILE A 198 -8.51 -13.50 -1.05
N PHE A 199 -9.75 -13.03 -1.18
CA PHE A 199 -10.81 -13.77 -1.88
C PHE A 199 -10.44 -14.05 -3.34
N LEU A 200 -9.88 -13.07 -4.04
CA LEU A 200 -9.46 -13.26 -5.44
C LEU A 200 -8.36 -14.32 -5.59
N LEU A 201 -7.53 -14.51 -4.56
CA LEU A 201 -6.47 -15.53 -4.55
C LEU A 201 -6.99 -16.92 -4.16
N THR A 202 -7.89 -16.99 -3.18
CA THR A 202 -8.31 -18.26 -2.55
C THR A 202 -9.65 -18.79 -3.05
N GLY A 203 -10.54 -17.91 -3.53
CA GLY A 203 -11.93 -18.21 -3.78
C GLY A 203 -12.78 -18.39 -2.52
N GLU A 204 -12.22 -18.27 -1.31
CA GLU A 204 -12.93 -18.40 -0.04
C GLU A 204 -13.47 -17.04 0.41
N LYS A 205 -14.75 -16.99 0.78
CA LYS A 205 -15.45 -15.76 1.20
C LYS A 205 -15.34 -15.48 2.69
N ASP A 206 -15.11 -16.51 3.50
CA ASP A 206 -15.00 -16.36 4.96
C ASP A 206 -13.60 -15.81 5.31
N PRO A 207 -13.49 -14.56 5.82
CA PRO A 207 -12.20 -13.98 6.12
C PRO A 207 -11.46 -14.71 7.25
N TYR A 208 -12.17 -15.38 8.18
CA TYR A 208 -11.53 -16.21 9.21
C TYR A 208 -10.83 -17.41 8.61
N LYS A 209 -11.46 -18.08 7.62
CA LYS A 209 -10.85 -19.20 6.90
C LYS A 209 -9.64 -18.73 6.09
N ASN A 210 -9.75 -17.57 5.44
CA ASN A 210 -8.63 -16.98 4.70
C ASN A 210 -7.43 -16.71 5.62
N VAL A 211 -7.66 -16.14 6.81
CA VAL A 211 -6.61 -15.94 7.81
C VAL A 211 -5.96 -17.28 8.19
N GLN A 212 -6.77 -18.32 8.46
CA GLN A 212 -6.25 -19.63 8.80
C GLN A 212 -5.42 -20.24 7.66
N MET A 213 -5.89 -20.15 6.41
CA MET A 213 -5.15 -20.62 5.23
C MET A 213 -3.79 -19.94 5.09
N LEU A 214 -3.71 -18.63 5.35
CA LEU A 214 -2.44 -17.88 5.31
C LEU A 214 -1.45 -18.37 6.38
N VAL A 215 -1.91 -18.56 7.61
CA VAL A 215 -1.09 -19.07 8.72
C VAL A 215 -0.61 -20.50 8.45
N ASP A 216 -1.50 -21.36 7.96
CA ASP A 216 -1.18 -22.75 7.61
C ASP A 216 -0.18 -22.83 6.44
N ALA A 217 -0.22 -21.86 5.53
CA ALA A 217 0.72 -21.74 4.42
C ALA A 217 2.09 -21.15 4.82
N GLY A 218 2.25 -20.69 6.07
CA GLY A 218 3.54 -20.28 6.60
C GLY A 218 3.71 -18.78 6.85
N VAL A 219 2.69 -17.96 6.63
CA VAL A 219 2.72 -16.54 7.06
C VAL A 219 2.82 -16.48 8.59
N LYS A 220 3.81 -15.75 9.11
CA LYS A 220 4.00 -15.68 10.57
C LYS A 220 2.87 -14.95 11.27
N THR A 221 2.41 -13.83 10.70
CA THR A 221 1.27 -13.07 11.18
C THR A 221 0.47 -12.56 9.98
N ALA A 222 -0.72 -13.11 9.77
CA ALA A 222 -1.66 -12.62 8.76
C ALA A 222 -2.52 -11.52 9.37
N VAL A 223 -2.64 -10.37 8.68
CA VAL A 223 -3.48 -9.24 9.11
C VAL A 223 -4.44 -8.91 7.98
N VAL A 224 -5.62 -9.51 7.97
CA VAL A 224 -6.61 -9.33 6.90
C VAL A 224 -7.52 -8.15 7.24
N LYS A 225 -7.48 -7.10 6.41
CA LYS A 225 -8.35 -5.92 6.51
C LYS A 225 -9.77 -6.29 6.07
N ILE A 226 -10.79 -6.05 6.89
CA ILE A 226 -12.20 -6.39 6.62
C ILE A 226 -13.09 -5.14 6.61
N GLY A 227 -12.58 -4.06 6.07
CA GLY A 227 -13.28 -2.79 5.85
C GLY A 227 -13.83 -2.18 7.13
N LYS A 228 -15.13 -1.91 7.15
CA LYS A 228 -15.83 -1.28 8.30
C LYS A 228 -15.80 -2.12 9.58
N ASP A 229 -15.50 -3.39 9.48
CA ASP A 229 -15.45 -4.30 10.61
C ASP A 229 -14.03 -4.39 11.22
N GLY A 230 -13.03 -3.70 10.63
CA GLY A 230 -11.66 -3.60 11.16
C GLY A 230 -10.70 -4.58 10.50
N CYS A 231 -10.05 -5.45 11.30
CA CYS A 231 -9.15 -6.47 10.77
C CYS A 231 -9.11 -7.73 11.64
N LEU A 232 -8.67 -8.81 11.02
CA LEU A 232 -8.38 -10.08 11.67
C LEU A 232 -6.87 -10.29 11.73
N ILE A 233 -6.36 -10.70 12.89
CA ILE A 233 -4.96 -11.05 13.12
C ILE A 233 -4.87 -12.55 13.32
N GLY A 234 -4.20 -13.26 12.42
CA GLY A 234 -3.95 -14.70 12.56
C GLY A 234 -2.49 -14.99 12.88
N THR A 235 -2.28 -15.84 13.85
CA THR A 235 -1.00 -16.44 14.23
C THR A 235 -1.19 -17.92 14.51
N ARG A 236 -0.11 -18.64 14.82
CA ARG A 236 -0.20 -20.05 15.28
C ARG A 236 -1.00 -20.23 16.57
N ASP A 237 -1.17 -19.16 17.37
CA ASP A 237 -1.90 -19.17 18.64
C ASP A 237 -3.41 -18.95 18.45
N GLY A 238 -3.85 -18.61 17.25
CA GLY A 238 -5.26 -18.39 16.91
C GLY A 238 -5.51 -17.09 16.16
N ILE A 239 -6.80 -16.74 16.08
CA ILE A 239 -7.28 -15.55 15.34
C ILE A 239 -7.91 -14.57 16.33
N LEU A 240 -7.49 -13.31 16.23
CA LEU A 240 -8.02 -12.17 17.00
C LEU A 240 -8.71 -11.20 16.06
N HIS A 241 -9.79 -10.58 16.50
CA HIS A 241 -10.48 -9.51 15.81
C HIS A 241 -10.16 -8.16 16.46
N VAL A 242 -9.75 -7.19 15.65
CA VAL A 242 -9.58 -5.79 16.07
C VAL A 242 -10.63 -4.96 15.34
N PRO A 243 -11.57 -4.32 16.04
CA PRO A 243 -12.64 -3.56 15.41
C PRO A 243 -12.13 -2.28 14.75
N ALA A 244 -12.87 -1.78 13.77
CA ALA A 244 -12.64 -0.45 13.22
C ALA A 244 -13.05 0.66 14.19
N VAL A 245 -12.51 1.86 14.01
CA VAL A 245 -12.93 3.04 14.78
C VAL A 245 -14.40 3.38 14.47
N ALA A 246 -15.25 3.39 15.48
CA ALA A 246 -16.67 3.68 15.30
C ALA A 246 -16.96 5.17 15.03
N GLY A 247 -18.08 5.44 14.36
CA GLY A 247 -18.60 6.81 14.13
C GLY A 247 -17.74 7.65 13.17
N VAL A 248 -17.04 7.02 12.24
CA VAL A 248 -16.24 7.69 11.22
C VAL A 248 -17.09 7.91 9.96
N ARG A 249 -17.03 9.10 9.37
CA ARG A 249 -17.69 9.41 8.12
C ARG A 249 -16.79 9.02 6.94
N CYS A 250 -17.16 8.01 6.20
CA CYS A 250 -16.45 7.64 4.98
C CYS A 250 -16.78 8.62 3.85
N VAL A 251 -15.75 9.30 3.34
CA VAL A 251 -15.81 10.21 2.18
C VAL A 251 -15.14 9.56 0.97
N ASP A 252 -13.96 8.93 1.20
CA ASP A 252 -13.15 8.32 0.16
C ASP A 252 -12.32 7.17 0.76
N THR A 253 -12.39 5.98 0.18
CA THR A 253 -11.63 4.81 0.65
C THR A 253 -10.23 4.68 0.04
N THR A 254 -9.85 5.61 -0.85
CA THR A 254 -8.51 5.58 -1.49
C THR A 254 -7.42 5.72 -0.43
N GLY A 255 -6.42 4.84 -0.49
CA GLY A 255 -5.30 4.84 0.43
C GLY A 255 -5.63 4.38 1.87
N ALA A 256 -6.84 3.88 2.12
CA ALA A 256 -7.19 3.34 3.44
C ALA A 256 -6.35 2.12 3.81
N GLY A 257 -6.10 1.23 2.84
CA GLY A 257 -5.21 0.07 2.98
C GLY A 257 -3.78 0.48 3.29
N ASP A 258 -3.24 1.43 2.52
CA ASP A 258 -1.87 1.96 2.69
C ASP A 258 -1.71 2.67 4.04
N SER A 259 -2.74 3.43 4.45
CA SER A 259 -2.77 4.10 5.76
C SER A 259 -2.85 3.09 6.91
N PHE A 260 -3.61 1.99 6.73
CA PHE A 260 -3.63 0.89 7.68
C PHE A 260 -2.25 0.24 7.80
N ALA A 261 -1.62 -0.12 6.66
CA ALA A 261 -0.29 -0.72 6.63
C ALA A 261 0.74 0.21 7.31
N ALA A 262 0.72 1.50 6.99
CA ALA A 262 1.58 2.50 7.61
C ALA A 262 1.38 2.59 9.13
N GLY A 263 0.13 2.60 9.61
CA GLY A 263 -0.18 2.60 11.05
C GLY A 263 0.33 1.36 11.77
N LEU A 264 0.10 0.17 11.19
CA LEU A 264 0.61 -1.10 11.69
C LEU A 264 2.13 -1.09 11.77
N ILE A 265 2.82 -0.68 10.68
CA ILE A 265 4.28 -0.60 10.60
C ILE A 265 4.84 0.41 11.62
N ALA A 266 4.16 1.56 11.81
CA ALA A 266 4.57 2.54 12.82
C ALA A 266 4.57 1.94 14.24
N GLY A 267 3.55 1.13 14.56
CA GLY A 267 3.49 0.39 15.81
C GLY A 267 4.59 -0.66 15.95
N LEU A 268 4.90 -1.40 14.87
CA LEU A 268 6.01 -2.36 14.85
C LEU A 268 7.36 -1.67 15.10
N ALA A 269 7.59 -0.50 14.49
CA ALA A 269 8.81 0.29 14.69
C ALA A 269 8.96 0.79 16.14
N GLU A 270 7.88 0.89 16.89
CA GLU A 270 7.86 1.24 18.31
C GLU A 270 7.93 0.00 19.23
N GLY A 271 7.97 -1.21 18.68
CA GLY A 271 7.98 -2.46 19.46
C GLY A 271 6.67 -2.74 20.19
N ARG A 272 5.54 -2.22 19.70
CA ARG A 272 4.22 -2.45 20.31
C ARG A 272 3.74 -3.88 20.10
N SER A 273 2.75 -4.30 20.89
CA SER A 273 2.06 -5.58 20.65
C SER A 273 1.38 -5.59 19.27
N ILE A 274 1.20 -6.78 18.67
CA ILE A 274 0.55 -6.87 17.35
C ILE A 274 -0.89 -6.33 17.38
N VAL A 275 -1.60 -6.48 18.49
CA VAL A 275 -2.94 -5.92 18.67
C VAL A 275 -2.89 -4.39 18.65
N ASP A 276 -1.91 -3.78 19.34
CA ASP A 276 -1.74 -2.33 19.35
C ASP A 276 -1.28 -1.80 17.98
N CYS A 277 -0.45 -2.56 17.26
CA CYS A 277 -0.07 -2.25 15.88
C CYS A 277 -1.31 -2.23 14.95
N ALA A 278 -2.18 -3.23 15.04
CA ALA A 278 -3.40 -3.31 14.26
C ALA A 278 -4.40 -2.19 14.64
N ARG A 279 -4.52 -1.85 15.93
CA ARG A 279 -5.32 -0.69 16.39
C ARG A 279 -4.80 0.62 15.80
N LEU A 280 -3.47 0.82 15.72
CA LEU A 280 -2.88 1.96 15.04
C LEU A 280 -3.19 1.95 13.54
N GLY A 281 -3.19 0.78 12.90
CA GLY A 281 -3.62 0.61 11.52
C GLY A 281 -5.08 1.04 11.31
N CYS A 282 -6.00 0.54 12.13
CA CYS A 282 -7.42 0.95 12.12
C CYS A 282 -7.59 2.45 12.36
N ALA A 283 -6.82 3.02 13.29
CA ALA A 283 -6.85 4.46 13.59
C ALA A 283 -6.38 5.30 12.40
N ALA A 284 -5.26 4.95 11.76
CA ALA A 284 -4.74 5.64 10.59
C ALA A 284 -5.70 5.54 9.40
N ALA A 285 -6.22 4.35 9.11
CA ALA A 285 -7.23 4.13 8.07
C ALA A 285 -8.50 4.96 8.33
N SER A 286 -8.95 5.08 9.59
CA SER A 286 -10.11 5.89 9.95
C SER A 286 -9.91 7.39 9.68
N CYS A 287 -8.69 7.90 9.81
CA CYS A 287 -8.35 9.28 9.44
C CYS A 287 -8.34 9.44 7.91
N SER A 288 -7.77 8.47 7.18
CA SER A 288 -7.64 8.52 5.73
C SER A 288 -9.00 8.66 5.06
N ILE A 289 -9.99 7.84 5.43
CA ILE A 289 -11.28 7.77 4.73
C ILE A 289 -12.20 8.99 4.93
N GLU A 290 -11.85 9.94 5.79
CA GLU A 290 -12.66 11.17 6.02
C GLU A 290 -12.33 12.30 5.03
N GLN A 291 -11.32 12.13 4.18
CA GLN A 291 -10.89 13.11 3.18
C GLN A 291 -10.77 12.48 1.81
N VAL A 292 -10.93 13.30 0.75
CA VAL A 292 -10.67 12.86 -0.62
C VAL A 292 -9.16 12.82 -0.85
N GLY A 293 -8.66 11.69 -1.36
CA GLY A 293 -7.24 11.47 -1.67
C GLY A 293 -6.57 10.45 -0.75
N ALA A 294 -5.50 9.81 -1.25
CA ALA A 294 -4.91 8.64 -0.61
C ALA A 294 -4.23 8.93 0.74
N THR A 295 -3.66 10.13 0.92
CA THR A 295 -2.89 10.47 2.13
C THR A 295 -3.39 11.72 2.86
N ASP A 296 -4.31 12.50 2.26
CA ASP A 296 -4.72 13.82 2.76
C ASP A 296 -5.45 13.76 4.12
N GLY A 297 -6.08 12.62 4.42
CA GLY A 297 -6.79 12.41 5.69
C GLY A 297 -5.86 12.18 6.88
N VAL A 298 -4.65 11.64 6.70
CA VAL A 298 -3.69 11.41 7.78
C VAL A 298 -2.69 12.57 7.84
N ARG A 299 -2.77 13.39 8.88
CA ARG A 299 -2.00 14.65 9.00
C ARG A 299 -0.87 14.57 10.02
N SER A 300 -1.03 13.84 11.11
CA SER A 300 -0.03 13.73 12.17
C SER A 300 -0.26 12.50 13.04
N LEU A 301 0.75 12.15 13.82
CA LEU A 301 0.65 11.10 14.84
C LEU A 301 -0.41 11.43 15.90
N GLU A 302 -0.52 12.70 16.35
CA GLU A 302 -1.50 13.11 17.35
C GLU A 302 -2.92 12.80 16.91
N GLN A 303 -3.27 13.14 15.64
CA GLN A 303 -4.58 12.82 15.08
C GLN A 303 -4.86 11.30 15.09
N VAL A 304 -3.88 10.50 14.70
CA VAL A 304 -4.01 9.04 14.73
C VAL A 304 -4.16 8.52 16.16
N MET A 305 -3.43 9.07 17.13
CA MET A 305 -3.54 8.70 18.53
C MET A 305 -4.88 9.08 19.17
N GLU A 306 -5.50 10.18 18.75
CA GLU A 306 -6.87 10.53 19.15
C GLU A 306 -7.89 9.47 18.65
N ARG A 307 -7.68 8.92 17.45
CA ARG A 307 -8.50 7.81 16.94
C ARG A 307 -8.19 6.48 17.65
N TYR A 308 -6.91 6.22 17.89
CA TYR A 308 -6.47 5.04 18.64
C TYR A 308 -7.10 4.95 20.02
N ALA A 309 -7.23 6.08 20.74
CA ALA A 309 -7.85 6.14 22.07
C ALA A 309 -9.36 5.81 22.06
N ARG A 310 -9.99 5.71 20.89
CA ARG A 310 -11.42 5.34 20.75
C ARG A 310 -11.63 3.85 20.51
N LEU A 311 -10.55 3.08 20.33
CA LEU A 311 -10.52 1.62 20.22
C LEU A 311 -10.21 0.98 21.58
#